data_2d205570f3264df8e4c1aba13c343261
#
_entry.id   2d205570f3264df8e4c1aba13c343261
#
_cell.length_a   1.000
_cell.length_b   1.000
_cell.length_c   1.000
_cell.angle_alpha   90.00
_cell.angle_beta   90.00
_cell.angle_gamma   90.00
#
_symmetry.space_group_name_H-M   'P 1'
#
loop_
_entity.id
_entity.type
_entity.pdbx_description
1 polymer ?
#
loop_
_entity_poly.entity_id
_entity_poly.type
_entity_poly.pdbx_seq_one_letter_code
_entity_poly.pdbx_strand_id
1 'polypeptide(L)'
;MKNLVLCLAVVLSPLSMLSQSYDLVIQGGRVIDPETGLDAIRNVGISQGKIRKISAEALAGRRVISAQGLIVAPGFIDLHQHAVDLESQRLKALDGVTTALEMEIGKPDVAAFLQSMEGHSLINYGTTASHPAARSLAFGTPIPTNSLLPKSGTAAAEKPASPEQIEAMKARLRHELDAGALGVGMGLQYTPGVTRWEVIEMFRVAAERSLPVFTHVRSNGKLEPGSNIESVSEVIGAAAVTGAALQIVHINSSCGAQALDCLSLIAGARARGLAVTVEAYPYEAAMTYINSARFNPGWQEKSGATYHDLMLPETGERLTKERFDELHNSSEPRTIILFSNTMENVDLVFRNPLVMVASDGEKDHPRNAGTFCRILARYVRSQGTLTLMDAIRKMSLMPAQVLERSTPAARFKGRLQEGADADVVIFNLQTVTDRATYQHPQEPSQGVEYLLVGGAVLVEKGKLIEGTFPGKALVGEMKR
;
A
#
# COMPACT_ATOMS: atom_id res chain seq x y z
N MET A 1 63.46 -30.68 57.92
CA MET A 1 62.74 -29.59 57.23
C MET A 1 62.09 -30.27 55.99
N LYS A 2 60.77 -30.55 56.05
CA LYS A 2 60.02 -31.19 54.95
C LYS A 2 59.22 -30.10 54.23
N ASN A 3 59.56 -29.86 53.00
CA ASN A 3 58.82 -28.91 52.15
C ASN A 3 57.53 -29.58 51.68
N LEU A 4 56.36 -29.01 52.04
CA LEU A 4 55.04 -29.39 51.57
C LEU A 4 54.72 -28.53 50.32
N VAL A 5 54.70 -29.19 49.14
CA VAL A 5 54.26 -28.58 47.90
C VAL A 5 52.73 -28.69 47.81
N LEU A 6 52.04 -27.57 47.93
CA LEU A 6 50.57 -27.48 47.79
C LEU A 6 50.24 -27.32 46.28
N CYS A 7 49.77 -28.38 45.62
CA CYS A 7 49.23 -28.31 44.27
C CYS A 7 47.83 -27.72 44.32
N LEU A 8 47.65 -26.48 43.82
CA LEU A 8 46.35 -25.82 43.64
C LEU A 8 45.72 -26.35 42.30
N ALA A 9 44.77 -27.25 42.42
CA ALA A 9 43.98 -27.70 41.26
C ALA A 9 42.94 -26.62 40.89
N VAL A 10 43.17 -25.88 39.81
CA VAL A 10 42.17 -24.93 39.26
C VAL A 10 41.12 -25.79 38.55
N VAL A 11 39.96 -25.96 39.16
CA VAL A 11 38.77 -26.53 38.54
C VAL A 11 38.19 -25.47 37.61
N LEU A 12 38.49 -25.57 36.31
CA LEU A 12 37.81 -24.86 35.23
C LEU A 12 36.40 -25.45 35.11
N SER A 13 35.43 -24.85 35.79
CA SER A 13 34.01 -25.11 35.49
C SER A 13 33.72 -24.68 34.07
N PRO A 14 33.14 -25.53 33.22
CA PRO A 14 32.68 -25.09 31.90
C PRO A 14 31.56 -24.05 32.13
N LEU A 15 31.81 -22.79 31.78
CA LEU A 15 30.72 -21.83 31.59
C LEU A 15 29.78 -22.45 30.53
N SER A 16 28.67 -23.00 30.99
CA SER A 16 27.54 -23.31 30.12
C SER A 16 27.13 -21.97 29.50
N MET A 17 27.53 -21.70 28.26
CA MET A 17 26.90 -20.68 27.45
C MET A 17 25.43 -21.04 27.41
N LEU A 18 24.62 -20.35 28.20
CA LEU A 18 23.16 -20.39 28.05
C LEU A 18 22.86 -20.03 26.60
N SER A 19 22.61 -21.07 25.79
CA SER A 19 22.16 -20.86 24.40
C SER A 19 20.96 -19.93 24.44
N GLN A 20 21.10 -18.76 23.84
CA GLN A 20 20.00 -17.79 23.79
C GLN A 20 18.82 -18.46 23.07
N SER A 21 17.73 -18.74 23.80
CA SER A 21 16.52 -19.34 23.26
C SER A 21 15.59 -18.23 22.76
N TYR A 22 15.22 -18.31 21.47
CA TYR A 22 14.28 -17.39 20.85
C TYR A 22 12.83 -17.83 21.08
N ASP A 23 11.87 -16.91 21.01
CA ASP A 23 10.44 -17.24 21.09
C ASP A 23 10.01 -18.09 19.89
N LEU A 24 10.54 -17.74 18.70
CA LEU A 24 10.34 -18.47 17.45
C LEU A 24 11.63 -18.47 16.62
N VAL A 25 11.89 -19.59 15.95
CA VAL A 25 12.96 -19.73 14.97
C VAL A 25 12.35 -20.14 13.63
N ILE A 26 12.66 -19.41 12.56
CA ILE A 26 12.43 -19.83 11.17
C ILE A 26 13.70 -20.52 10.70
N GLN A 27 13.62 -21.82 10.36
CA GLN A 27 14.80 -22.66 10.14
C GLN A 27 14.98 -23.01 8.66
N GLY A 28 16.18 -22.75 8.13
CA GLY A 28 16.65 -23.31 6.85
C GLY A 28 15.97 -22.75 5.62
N GLY A 29 15.37 -21.56 5.69
CA GLY A 29 14.76 -20.88 4.55
C GLY A 29 15.76 -20.08 3.71
N ARG A 30 15.44 -19.83 2.43
CA ARG A 30 16.15 -18.85 1.61
C ARG A 30 15.69 -17.45 2.03
N VAL A 31 16.52 -16.83 2.87
CA VAL A 31 16.27 -15.49 3.43
C VAL A 31 16.67 -14.44 2.42
N ILE A 32 15.74 -13.52 2.13
CA ILE A 32 15.95 -12.39 1.20
C ILE A 32 15.70 -11.09 1.94
N ASP A 33 16.73 -10.23 1.97
CA ASP A 33 16.60 -8.84 2.44
C ASP A 33 16.95 -7.87 1.31
N PRO A 34 15.97 -7.08 0.84
CA PRO A 34 16.17 -6.22 -0.34
C PRO A 34 17.02 -4.98 -0.06
N GLU A 35 17.29 -4.62 1.20
CA GLU A 35 18.13 -3.47 1.54
C GLU A 35 19.62 -3.83 1.55
N THR A 36 19.98 -4.96 2.17
CA THR A 36 21.38 -5.42 2.22
C THR A 36 21.79 -6.26 1.01
N GLY A 37 20.80 -6.72 0.22
CA GLY A 37 21.01 -7.66 -0.87
C GLY A 37 21.26 -9.09 -0.40
N LEU A 38 20.95 -9.44 0.87
CA LEU A 38 21.07 -10.81 1.37
C LEU A 38 20.13 -11.74 0.58
N ASP A 39 20.69 -12.82 0.05
CA ASP A 39 19.99 -13.92 -0.61
C ASP A 39 20.72 -15.22 -0.30
N ALA A 40 20.37 -15.88 0.80
CA ALA A 40 21.06 -17.08 1.26
C ALA A 40 20.20 -17.94 2.20
N ILE A 41 20.53 -19.22 2.30
CA ILE A 41 19.91 -20.11 3.30
C ILE A 41 20.36 -19.66 4.69
N ARG A 42 19.42 -19.30 5.56
CA ARG A 42 19.65 -18.82 6.92
C ARG A 42 18.57 -19.30 7.87
N ASN A 43 18.89 -19.16 9.16
CA ASN A 43 17.95 -19.29 10.27
C ASN A 43 17.66 -17.91 10.84
N VAL A 44 16.40 -17.64 11.22
CA VAL A 44 15.96 -16.35 11.75
C VAL A 44 15.40 -16.56 13.15
N GLY A 45 16.06 -15.98 14.16
CA GLY A 45 15.61 -16.00 15.55
C GLY A 45 14.79 -14.75 15.87
N ILE A 46 13.58 -14.95 16.40
CA ILE A 46 12.60 -13.90 16.72
C ILE A 46 12.31 -13.93 18.22
N SER A 47 12.33 -12.77 18.87
CA SER A 47 11.87 -12.60 20.24
C SER A 47 11.27 -11.21 20.43
N GLN A 48 10.18 -11.13 21.20
CA GLN A 48 9.48 -9.89 21.52
C GLN A 48 9.09 -9.08 20.27
N GLY A 49 8.59 -9.78 19.24
CA GLY A 49 8.13 -9.16 18.00
C GLY A 49 9.23 -8.60 17.10
N LYS A 50 10.51 -8.87 17.38
CA LYS A 50 11.67 -8.39 16.62
C LYS A 50 12.53 -9.53 16.11
N ILE A 51 13.15 -9.33 14.96
CA ILE A 51 14.23 -10.18 14.48
C ILE A 51 15.46 -9.91 15.35
N ARG A 52 15.96 -10.94 16.03
CA ARG A 52 17.10 -10.83 16.96
C ARG A 52 18.37 -11.40 16.40
N LYS A 53 18.26 -12.38 15.48
CA LYS A 53 19.42 -13.04 14.88
C LYS A 53 19.09 -13.56 13.50
N ILE A 54 20.03 -13.40 12.57
CA ILE A 54 20.05 -14.08 11.26
C ILE A 54 21.39 -14.81 11.17
N SER A 55 21.37 -16.14 11.02
CA SER A 55 22.57 -16.97 11.13
C SER A 55 22.56 -18.15 10.13
N ALA A 56 23.73 -18.54 9.67
CA ALA A 56 23.92 -19.84 8.99
C ALA A 56 23.89 -21.01 9.98
N GLU A 57 24.26 -20.76 11.24
CA GLU A 57 24.28 -21.75 12.31
C GLU A 57 22.86 -21.99 12.85
N ALA A 58 22.65 -23.17 13.42
CA ALA A 58 21.38 -23.52 14.06
C ALA A 58 21.09 -22.59 15.25
N LEU A 59 19.83 -22.20 15.37
CA LEU A 59 19.32 -21.40 16.48
C LEU A 59 18.34 -22.24 17.31
N ALA A 60 18.33 -22.02 18.65
CA ALA A 60 17.40 -22.67 19.55
C ALA A 60 16.18 -21.77 19.80
N GLY A 61 14.96 -22.30 19.69
CA GLY A 61 13.72 -21.57 19.93
C GLY A 61 12.64 -22.40 20.58
N ARG A 62 11.69 -21.75 21.28
CA ARG A 62 10.53 -22.43 21.88
C ARG A 62 9.61 -23.02 20.82
N ARG A 63 9.45 -22.32 19.69
CA ARG A 63 8.73 -22.77 18.50
C ARG A 63 9.68 -22.73 17.30
N VAL A 64 9.63 -23.76 16.46
CA VAL A 64 10.43 -23.82 15.23
C VAL A 64 9.50 -23.99 14.04
N ILE A 65 9.68 -23.15 13.03
CA ILE A 65 9.04 -23.24 11.73
C ILE A 65 10.11 -23.68 10.73
N SER A 66 9.94 -24.86 10.14
CA SER A 66 10.81 -25.31 9.04
C SER A 66 10.43 -24.55 7.77
N ALA A 67 11.39 -23.84 7.18
CA ALA A 67 11.26 -23.12 5.93
C ALA A 67 12.13 -23.72 4.81
N GLN A 68 12.51 -24.99 4.93
CA GLN A 68 13.31 -25.66 3.91
C GLN A 68 12.60 -25.66 2.55
N GLY A 69 13.30 -25.19 1.52
CA GLY A 69 12.75 -25.04 0.17
C GLY A 69 11.80 -23.84 -0.03
N LEU A 70 11.58 -23.05 1.02
CA LEU A 70 10.72 -21.86 0.99
C LEU A 70 11.56 -20.58 0.97
N ILE A 71 10.93 -19.52 0.47
CA ILE A 71 11.43 -18.14 0.55
C ILE A 71 10.98 -17.53 1.86
N VAL A 72 11.89 -16.84 2.54
CA VAL A 72 11.63 -16.04 3.75
C VAL A 72 11.96 -14.59 3.40
N ALA A 73 10.97 -13.74 3.39
CA ALA A 73 11.08 -12.34 2.97
C ALA A 73 10.40 -11.40 3.98
N PRO A 74 10.69 -10.08 3.96
CA PRO A 74 9.89 -9.11 4.70
C PRO A 74 8.44 -9.21 4.27
N GLY A 75 7.51 -9.10 5.20
CA GLY A 75 6.07 -9.01 4.90
C GLY A 75 5.78 -7.84 3.97
N PHE A 76 4.85 -8.05 3.04
CA PHE A 76 4.53 -7.05 2.03
C PHE A 76 3.78 -5.88 2.65
N ILE A 77 3.98 -4.69 2.06
CA ILE A 77 3.38 -3.42 2.49
C ILE A 77 2.56 -2.87 1.33
N ASP A 78 1.27 -2.71 1.57
CA ASP A 78 0.31 -2.14 0.64
C ASP A 78 -0.01 -0.69 1.07
N LEU A 79 0.40 0.29 0.27
CA LEU A 79 0.13 1.71 0.55
C LEU A 79 -1.26 2.15 0.11
N HIS A 80 -2.00 1.29 -0.60
CA HIS A 80 -3.21 1.69 -1.28
C HIS A 80 -4.32 0.64 -1.10
N GLN A 81 -5.05 0.74 0.00
CA GLN A 81 -6.09 -0.21 0.39
C GLN A 81 -7.33 0.53 0.86
N HIS A 82 -8.43 0.49 0.10
CA HIS A 82 -9.70 1.11 0.47
C HIS A 82 -10.57 0.23 1.36
N ALA A 83 -10.59 -1.09 1.06
CA ALA A 83 -11.35 -2.07 1.83
C ALA A 83 -10.57 -2.49 3.09
N VAL A 84 -10.99 -2.01 4.25
CA VAL A 84 -10.30 -2.20 5.55
C VAL A 84 -11.02 -3.17 6.49
N ASP A 85 -12.13 -3.80 6.05
CA ASP A 85 -12.86 -4.80 6.83
C ASP A 85 -12.05 -6.09 7.05
N LEU A 86 -12.48 -6.91 8.03
CA LEU A 86 -11.74 -8.13 8.41
C LEU A 86 -11.60 -9.13 7.26
N GLU A 87 -12.60 -9.25 6.38
CA GLU A 87 -12.52 -10.16 5.24
C GLU A 87 -11.45 -9.71 4.25
N SER A 88 -11.39 -8.41 3.95
CA SER A 88 -10.34 -7.83 3.12
C SER A 88 -8.95 -7.98 3.75
N GLN A 89 -8.82 -7.81 5.06
CA GLN A 89 -7.56 -8.06 5.78
C GLN A 89 -7.16 -9.55 5.74
N ARG A 90 -8.13 -10.48 5.83
CA ARG A 90 -7.89 -11.91 5.68
C ARG A 90 -7.30 -12.23 4.30
N LEU A 91 -7.90 -11.68 3.25
CA LEU A 91 -7.40 -11.84 1.88
C LEU A 91 -5.99 -11.27 1.73
N LYS A 92 -5.72 -10.09 2.28
CA LYS A 92 -4.39 -9.48 2.32
C LYS A 92 -3.36 -10.33 3.05
N ALA A 93 -3.72 -10.88 4.21
CA ALA A 93 -2.82 -11.76 4.96
C ALA A 93 -2.46 -13.02 4.15
N LEU A 94 -3.42 -13.62 3.45
CA LEU A 94 -3.21 -14.77 2.57
C LEU A 94 -2.46 -14.42 1.27
N ASP A 95 -2.38 -13.12 0.91
CA ASP A 95 -1.55 -12.59 -0.19
C ASP A 95 -0.14 -12.14 0.28
N GLY A 96 0.20 -12.37 1.56
CA GLY A 96 1.52 -12.08 2.12
C GLY A 96 1.70 -10.67 2.69
N VAL A 97 0.63 -9.90 2.82
CA VAL A 97 0.65 -8.52 3.30
C VAL A 97 0.60 -8.49 4.83
N THR A 98 1.54 -7.79 5.45
CA THR A 98 1.59 -7.54 6.90
C THR A 98 1.16 -6.13 7.28
N THR A 99 1.09 -5.23 6.30
CA THR A 99 0.73 -3.82 6.49
C THR A 99 -0.08 -3.34 5.31
N ALA A 100 -1.32 -2.86 5.53
CA ALA A 100 -2.15 -2.27 4.49
C ALA A 100 -2.73 -0.93 4.96
N LEU A 101 -2.59 0.10 4.13
CA LEU A 101 -2.84 1.49 4.49
C LEU A 101 -3.79 2.16 3.48
N GLU A 102 -4.69 3.00 3.99
CA GLU A 102 -5.54 3.86 3.17
C GLU A 102 -4.84 5.21 2.94
N MET A 103 -4.01 5.30 1.90
CA MET A 103 -3.18 6.48 1.70
C MET A 103 -3.69 7.43 0.61
N GLU A 104 -4.45 6.94 -0.40
CA GLU A 104 -4.88 7.77 -1.53
C GLU A 104 -5.93 8.81 -1.13
N ILE A 105 -7.06 8.35 -0.59
CA ILE A 105 -8.19 9.22 -0.24
C ILE A 105 -8.14 9.63 1.21
N GLY A 106 -7.64 8.75 2.08
CA GLY A 106 -7.58 8.95 3.51
C GLY A 106 -8.93 8.80 4.21
N LYS A 107 -8.92 9.04 5.52
CA LYS A 107 -10.13 8.96 6.36
C LYS A 107 -10.55 10.35 6.82
N PRO A 108 -11.87 10.59 6.94
CA PRO A 108 -12.40 11.89 7.36
C PRO A 108 -12.15 12.20 8.86
N ASP A 109 -11.96 11.16 9.68
CA ASP A 109 -11.65 11.24 11.11
C ASP A 109 -10.62 10.15 11.42
N VAL A 110 -9.36 10.57 11.49
CA VAL A 110 -8.21 9.68 11.67
C VAL A 110 -8.23 9.04 13.06
N ALA A 111 -8.56 9.80 14.10
CA ALA A 111 -8.62 9.28 15.47
C ALA A 111 -9.68 8.19 15.61
N ALA A 112 -10.89 8.42 15.11
CA ALA A 112 -11.97 7.44 15.12
C ALA A 112 -11.61 6.17 14.32
N PHE A 113 -10.96 6.33 13.17
CA PHE A 113 -10.48 5.20 12.38
C PHE A 113 -9.46 4.37 13.15
N LEU A 114 -8.43 4.99 13.70
CA LEU A 114 -7.39 4.29 14.46
C LEU A 114 -7.97 3.56 15.66
N GLN A 115 -8.89 4.19 16.39
CA GLN A 115 -9.58 3.59 17.53
C GLN A 115 -10.45 2.40 17.13
N SER A 116 -11.14 2.47 16.00
CA SER A 116 -11.99 1.37 15.50
C SER A 116 -11.21 0.11 15.13
N MET A 117 -9.93 0.27 14.76
CA MET A 117 -9.06 -0.83 14.34
C MET A 117 -8.25 -1.43 15.50
N GLU A 118 -8.11 -0.71 16.62
CA GLU A 118 -7.30 -1.12 17.75
C GLU A 118 -7.80 -2.43 18.37
N GLY A 119 -6.92 -3.44 18.45
CA GLY A 119 -7.26 -4.77 18.98
C GLY A 119 -8.14 -5.63 18.06
N HIS A 120 -8.53 -5.12 16.88
CA HIS A 120 -9.42 -5.79 15.92
C HIS A 120 -8.80 -5.96 14.54
N SER A 121 -7.51 -5.65 14.35
CA SER A 121 -6.85 -5.72 13.06
C SER A 121 -5.95 -6.95 12.94
N LEU A 122 -6.07 -7.67 11.81
CA LEU A 122 -5.21 -8.82 11.49
C LEU A 122 -3.79 -8.37 11.09
N ILE A 123 -3.69 -7.26 10.38
CA ILE A 123 -2.45 -6.72 9.82
C ILE A 123 -2.28 -5.26 10.25
N ASN A 124 -1.07 -4.72 10.13
CA ASN A 124 -0.82 -3.33 10.50
C ASN A 124 -1.62 -2.38 9.58
N TYR A 125 -2.06 -1.26 10.14
CA TYR A 125 -2.98 -0.32 9.49
C TYR A 125 -2.57 1.14 9.75
N GLY A 126 -3.11 2.04 8.96
CA GLY A 126 -2.91 3.49 9.05
C GLY A 126 -3.58 4.21 7.89
N THR A 127 -3.58 5.54 7.92
CA THR A 127 -4.27 6.34 6.91
C THR A 127 -3.67 7.72 6.75
N THR A 128 -4.01 8.41 5.66
CA THR A 128 -3.79 9.84 5.45
C THR A 128 -4.97 10.68 5.94
N ALA A 129 -4.75 11.98 6.09
CA ALA A 129 -5.80 12.99 6.22
C ALA A 129 -6.50 13.19 4.87
N SER A 130 -7.83 13.09 4.84
CA SER A 130 -8.62 13.15 3.61
C SER A 130 -8.88 14.56 3.14
N HIS A 131 -8.28 15.00 2.01
CA HIS A 131 -8.65 16.25 1.35
C HIS A 131 -10.10 16.24 0.84
N PRO A 132 -10.61 15.17 0.16
CA PRO A 132 -12.01 15.15 -0.27
C PRO A 132 -13.00 15.32 0.89
N ALA A 133 -12.71 14.73 2.06
CA ALA A 133 -13.55 14.89 3.24
C ALA A 133 -13.48 16.32 3.83
N ALA A 134 -12.27 16.89 3.95
CA ALA A 134 -12.08 18.25 4.40
C ALA A 134 -12.80 19.26 3.48
N ARG A 135 -12.73 19.02 2.16
CA ARG A 135 -13.42 19.81 1.16
C ARG A 135 -14.94 19.70 1.28
N SER A 136 -15.47 18.50 1.41
CA SER A 136 -16.90 18.27 1.60
C SER A 136 -17.42 18.95 2.85
N LEU A 137 -16.67 18.94 3.93
CA LEU A 137 -17.00 19.66 5.15
C LEU A 137 -17.02 21.19 4.93
N ALA A 138 -16.01 21.75 4.26
CA ALA A 138 -15.89 23.18 3.98
C ALA A 138 -17.02 23.71 3.06
N PHE A 139 -17.58 22.84 2.20
CA PHE A 139 -18.73 23.17 1.34
C PHE A 139 -20.09 22.84 1.98
N GLY A 140 -20.13 22.29 3.21
CA GLY A 140 -21.36 21.82 3.83
C GLY A 140 -22.06 20.69 3.07
N THR A 141 -21.30 19.89 2.31
CA THR A 141 -21.79 18.79 1.49
C THR A 141 -21.25 17.47 2.04
N PRO A 142 -21.98 16.73 2.87
CA PRO A 142 -21.46 15.50 3.48
C PRO A 142 -21.19 14.43 2.43
N ILE A 143 -20.11 13.66 2.64
CA ILE A 143 -19.83 12.46 1.86
C ILE A 143 -20.83 11.36 2.30
N PRO A 144 -21.41 10.59 1.36
CA PRO A 144 -22.24 9.43 1.71
C PRO A 144 -21.47 8.43 2.59
N THR A 145 -22.16 7.82 3.56
CA THR A 145 -21.55 6.93 4.55
C THR A 145 -20.87 5.68 3.96
N ASN A 146 -21.30 5.26 2.78
CA ASN A 146 -20.77 4.12 2.02
C ASN A 146 -19.83 4.56 0.87
N SER A 147 -19.32 5.80 0.89
CA SER A 147 -18.38 6.35 -0.08
C SER A 147 -17.22 7.03 0.63
N LEU A 148 -16.07 7.11 -0.03
CA LEU A 148 -14.92 7.92 0.39
C LEU A 148 -14.88 9.26 -0.35
N LEU A 149 -15.76 9.48 -1.34
CA LEU A 149 -15.70 10.56 -2.32
C LEU A 149 -16.98 11.38 -2.35
N PRO A 150 -16.90 12.68 -2.65
CA PRO A 150 -18.09 13.48 -2.92
C PRO A 150 -18.76 13.02 -4.23
N LYS A 151 -20.09 13.03 -4.23
CA LYS A 151 -20.87 12.70 -5.43
C LYS A 151 -20.68 13.78 -6.50
N SER A 152 -20.65 13.38 -7.79
CA SER A 152 -20.72 14.29 -8.93
C SER A 152 -21.92 15.24 -8.83
N GLY A 153 -21.77 16.47 -9.34
CA GLY A 153 -22.79 17.54 -9.29
C GLY A 153 -22.88 18.27 -7.95
N THR A 154 -22.20 17.81 -6.90
CA THR A 154 -22.16 18.53 -5.61
C THR A 154 -21.20 19.72 -5.68
N ALA A 155 -21.43 20.72 -4.84
CA ALA A 155 -20.54 21.89 -4.76
C ALA A 155 -19.09 21.48 -4.40
N ALA A 156 -18.93 20.49 -3.51
CA ALA A 156 -17.62 19.97 -3.12
C ALA A 156 -16.89 19.29 -4.29
N ALA A 157 -17.60 18.66 -5.23
CA ALA A 157 -16.95 18.09 -6.41
C ALA A 157 -16.63 19.16 -7.46
N GLU A 158 -17.58 20.07 -7.78
CA GLU A 158 -17.59 20.83 -9.03
C GLU A 158 -17.20 22.31 -8.91
N LYS A 159 -17.26 22.91 -7.71
CA LYS A 159 -17.04 24.37 -7.58
C LYS A 159 -15.65 24.70 -7.04
N PRO A 160 -15.03 25.81 -7.52
CA PRO A 160 -13.82 26.32 -6.89
C PRO A 160 -14.10 26.72 -5.43
N ALA A 161 -13.15 26.47 -4.54
CA ALA A 161 -13.24 26.90 -3.15
C ALA A 161 -12.92 28.39 -3.00
N SER A 162 -13.62 29.07 -2.09
CA SER A 162 -13.26 30.42 -1.65
C SER A 162 -11.96 30.37 -0.79
N PRO A 163 -11.31 31.54 -0.58
CA PRO A 163 -10.17 31.61 0.35
C PRO A 163 -10.50 31.09 1.75
N GLU A 164 -11.68 31.41 2.28
CA GLU A 164 -12.15 30.97 3.61
C GLU A 164 -12.34 29.44 3.66
N GLN A 165 -12.87 28.87 2.58
CA GLN A 165 -13.01 27.41 2.46
C GLN A 165 -11.65 26.71 2.38
N ILE A 166 -10.67 27.29 1.67
CA ILE A 166 -9.30 26.77 1.63
C ILE A 166 -8.69 26.79 3.03
N GLU A 167 -8.82 27.87 3.80
CA GLU A 167 -8.31 27.95 5.17
C GLU A 167 -9.02 26.93 6.09
N ALA A 168 -10.33 26.74 5.93
CA ALA A 168 -11.07 25.70 6.68
C ALA A 168 -10.55 24.28 6.37
N MET A 169 -10.27 23.96 5.11
CA MET A 169 -9.67 22.69 4.71
C MET A 169 -8.27 22.51 5.30
N LYS A 170 -7.41 23.55 5.24
CA LYS A 170 -6.07 23.53 5.84
C LYS A 170 -6.12 23.25 7.34
N ALA A 171 -7.04 23.93 8.04
CA ALA A 171 -7.24 23.73 9.49
C ALA A 171 -7.68 22.28 9.79
N ARG A 172 -8.62 21.73 9.00
CA ARG A 172 -9.06 20.35 9.15
C ARG A 172 -7.92 19.35 8.88
N LEU A 173 -7.17 19.51 7.81
CA LEU A 173 -6.04 18.62 7.51
C LEU A 173 -4.97 18.66 8.61
N ARG A 174 -4.63 19.85 9.13
CA ARG A 174 -3.70 19.96 10.27
C ARG A 174 -4.21 19.21 11.49
N HIS A 175 -5.49 19.30 11.80
CA HIS A 175 -6.13 18.55 12.88
C HIS A 175 -5.97 17.04 12.69
N GLU A 176 -6.22 16.51 11.49
CA GLU A 176 -6.09 15.09 11.19
C GLU A 176 -4.61 14.62 11.21
N LEU A 177 -3.68 15.48 10.79
CA LEU A 177 -2.24 15.22 10.92
C LEU A 177 -1.81 15.19 12.41
N ASP A 178 -2.38 16.05 13.27
CA ASP A 178 -2.16 16.01 14.72
C ASP A 178 -2.73 14.73 15.35
N ALA A 179 -3.78 14.16 14.76
CA ALA A 179 -4.38 12.90 15.20
C ALA A 179 -3.60 11.65 14.76
N GLY A 180 -2.50 11.80 14.00
CA GLY A 180 -1.62 10.70 13.61
C GLY A 180 -1.74 10.26 12.15
N ALA A 181 -2.35 11.06 11.28
CA ALA A 181 -2.34 10.78 9.84
C ALA A 181 -0.90 10.74 9.28
N LEU A 182 -0.68 9.82 8.33
CA LEU A 182 0.63 9.56 7.72
C LEU A 182 0.98 10.51 6.56
N GLY A 183 0.11 11.44 6.22
CA GLY A 183 0.25 12.38 5.12
C GLY A 183 -1.11 12.93 4.71
N VAL A 184 -1.20 13.52 3.52
CA VAL A 184 -2.45 14.03 2.94
C VAL A 184 -2.83 13.19 1.72
N GLY A 185 -4.07 12.70 1.68
CA GLY A 185 -4.64 11.98 0.56
C GLY A 185 -5.51 12.88 -0.32
N MET A 186 -5.34 12.81 -1.65
CA MET A 186 -6.02 13.69 -2.61
C MET A 186 -6.55 12.94 -3.83
N GLY A 187 -7.85 12.95 -4.06
CA GLY A 187 -8.51 12.40 -5.25
C GLY A 187 -8.93 13.49 -6.24
N LEU A 188 -8.00 14.05 -7.01
CA LEU A 188 -8.25 15.22 -7.86
C LEU A 188 -9.23 14.96 -9.02
N GLN A 189 -9.25 13.74 -9.55
CA GLN A 189 -10.19 13.35 -10.61
C GLN A 189 -11.64 13.40 -10.11
N TYR A 190 -11.86 13.15 -8.83
CA TYR A 190 -13.18 13.12 -8.20
C TYR A 190 -13.67 14.48 -7.71
N THR A 191 -12.79 15.48 -7.76
CA THR A 191 -13.06 16.85 -7.34
C THR A 191 -12.59 17.84 -8.42
N PRO A 192 -13.20 17.83 -9.63
CA PRO A 192 -12.74 18.65 -10.75
C PRO A 192 -12.79 20.16 -10.48
N GLY A 193 -13.60 20.61 -9.53
CA GLY A 193 -13.65 22.01 -9.07
C GLY A 193 -12.43 22.47 -8.28
N VAL A 194 -11.52 21.59 -7.88
CA VAL A 194 -10.28 21.94 -7.17
C VAL A 194 -9.38 22.77 -8.07
N THR A 195 -9.03 23.97 -7.64
CA THR A 195 -8.09 24.84 -8.36
C THR A 195 -6.64 24.40 -8.14
N ARG A 196 -5.71 24.79 -9.07
CA ARG A 196 -4.28 24.55 -8.88
C ARG A 196 -3.75 25.21 -7.61
N TRP A 197 -4.33 26.36 -7.27
CA TRP A 197 -3.98 27.07 -6.03
C TRP A 197 -4.37 26.25 -4.79
N GLU A 198 -5.57 25.69 -4.77
CA GLU A 198 -6.01 24.80 -3.69
C GLU A 198 -5.07 23.59 -3.56
N VAL A 199 -4.67 22.95 -4.68
CA VAL A 199 -3.67 21.84 -4.66
C VAL A 199 -2.40 22.30 -3.97
N ILE A 200 -1.82 23.46 -4.35
CA ILE A 200 -0.60 24.00 -3.76
C ILE A 200 -0.77 24.23 -2.24
N GLU A 201 -1.91 24.78 -1.81
CA GLU A 201 -2.18 25.02 -0.39
C GLU A 201 -2.26 23.73 0.43
N MET A 202 -2.85 22.65 -0.13
CA MET A 202 -2.88 21.34 0.54
C MET A 202 -1.47 20.72 0.61
N PHE A 203 -0.67 20.86 -0.44
CA PHE A 203 0.74 20.45 -0.43
C PHE A 203 1.56 21.22 0.61
N ARG A 204 1.31 22.51 0.82
CA ARG A 204 1.94 23.32 1.88
C ARG A 204 1.66 22.75 3.27
N VAL A 205 0.41 22.33 3.54
CA VAL A 205 0.05 21.71 4.82
C VAL A 205 0.87 20.45 5.08
N ALA A 206 1.06 19.60 4.07
CA ALA A 206 1.91 18.41 4.20
C ALA A 206 3.40 18.79 4.39
N ALA A 207 3.89 19.79 3.62
CA ALA A 207 5.28 20.28 3.67
C ALA A 207 5.64 20.88 5.04
N GLU A 208 4.71 21.54 5.75
CA GLU A 208 4.89 22.09 7.10
C GLU A 208 5.43 21.02 8.09
N ARG A 209 5.20 19.75 7.79
CA ARG A 209 5.60 18.59 8.64
C ARG A 209 6.50 17.60 7.91
N SER A 210 6.99 17.96 6.72
CA SER A 210 7.78 17.08 5.86
C SER A 210 7.07 15.76 5.50
N LEU A 211 5.73 15.74 5.53
CA LEU A 211 4.91 14.59 5.21
C LEU A 211 4.61 14.49 3.71
N PRO A 212 4.35 13.27 3.19
CA PRO A 212 4.01 13.07 1.79
C PRO A 212 2.55 13.43 1.48
N VAL A 213 2.31 13.79 0.21
CA VAL A 213 0.97 13.85 -0.40
C VAL A 213 0.81 12.66 -1.32
N PHE A 214 -0.27 11.90 -1.14
CA PHE A 214 -0.67 10.79 -2.00
C PHE A 214 -1.76 11.28 -2.94
N THR A 215 -1.57 11.13 -4.24
CA THR A 215 -2.45 11.83 -5.18
C THR A 215 -2.92 10.93 -6.32
N HIS A 216 -4.24 10.72 -6.39
CA HIS A 216 -4.93 10.39 -7.62
C HIS A 216 -4.96 11.65 -8.50
N VAL A 217 -4.27 11.63 -9.62
CA VAL A 217 -4.13 12.79 -10.49
C VAL A 217 -5.46 13.22 -11.13
N ARG A 218 -5.52 14.45 -11.62
CA ARG A 218 -6.76 15.12 -12.06
C ARG A 218 -7.44 14.45 -13.25
N SER A 219 -6.67 13.95 -14.21
CA SER A 219 -7.20 13.42 -15.47
C SER A 219 -6.39 12.22 -15.94
N ASN A 220 -7.06 11.31 -16.63
CA ASN A 220 -6.49 10.22 -17.37
C ASN A 220 -6.74 10.36 -18.89
N GLY A 221 -6.94 11.60 -19.35
CA GLY A 221 -7.12 11.93 -20.75
C GLY A 221 -5.84 11.72 -21.57
N LYS A 222 -6.03 11.45 -22.85
CA LYS A 222 -4.91 11.25 -23.81
C LYS A 222 -4.54 12.54 -24.55
N LEU A 223 -5.47 13.51 -24.58
CA LEU A 223 -5.34 14.76 -25.34
C LEU A 223 -5.40 15.98 -24.41
N GLU A 224 -4.64 17.01 -24.74
CA GLU A 224 -4.69 18.30 -24.08
C GLU A 224 -5.84 19.17 -24.63
N PRO A 225 -6.50 19.97 -23.81
CA PRO A 225 -6.30 20.10 -22.35
C PRO A 225 -6.91 18.93 -21.57
N GLY A 226 -6.32 18.62 -20.43
CA GLY A 226 -6.80 17.56 -19.52
C GLY A 226 -6.14 16.21 -19.77
N SER A 227 -4.91 16.21 -20.29
CA SER A 227 -4.13 14.99 -20.46
C SER A 227 -3.57 14.47 -19.12
N ASN A 228 -3.17 13.19 -19.11
CA ASN A 228 -2.46 12.63 -17.99
C ASN A 228 -1.05 13.24 -17.81
N ILE A 229 -0.40 13.69 -18.90
CA ILE A 229 0.87 14.44 -18.86
C ILE A 229 0.70 15.76 -18.08
N GLU A 230 -0.35 16.55 -18.41
CA GLU A 230 -0.67 17.76 -17.64
C GLU A 230 -0.93 17.46 -16.18
N SER A 231 -1.67 16.40 -15.90
CA SER A 231 -2.06 16.00 -14.54
C SER A 231 -0.86 15.59 -13.69
N VAL A 232 0.07 14.83 -14.26
CA VAL A 232 1.33 14.46 -13.59
C VAL A 232 2.22 15.68 -13.41
N SER A 233 2.30 16.57 -14.43
CA SER A 233 3.07 17.83 -14.35
C SER A 233 2.51 18.77 -13.29
N GLU A 234 1.17 18.85 -13.12
CA GLU A 234 0.51 19.65 -12.09
C GLU A 234 1.00 19.29 -10.69
N VAL A 235 0.98 17.99 -10.33
CA VAL A 235 1.34 17.56 -8.98
C VAL A 235 2.85 17.56 -8.75
N ILE A 236 3.67 17.32 -9.78
CA ILE A 236 5.13 17.53 -9.71
C ILE A 236 5.44 19.02 -9.49
N GLY A 237 4.74 19.92 -10.17
CA GLY A 237 4.85 21.35 -9.97
C GLY A 237 4.48 21.77 -8.54
N ALA A 238 3.40 21.24 -8.00
CA ALA A 238 2.99 21.50 -6.61
C ALA A 238 4.06 21.02 -5.61
N ALA A 239 4.61 19.81 -5.81
CA ALA A 239 5.71 19.30 -5.00
C ALA A 239 6.97 20.18 -5.09
N ALA A 240 7.32 20.64 -6.30
CA ALA A 240 8.50 21.47 -6.54
C ALA A 240 8.42 22.84 -5.83
N VAL A 241 7.25 23.50 -5.84
CA VAL A 241 7.10 24.84 -5.25
C VAL A 241 6.86 24.82 -3.74
N THR A 242 6.46 23.65 -3.17
CA THR A 242 6.16 23.53 -1.74
C THR A 242 7.23 22.77 -0.95
N GLY A 243 8.02 21.93 -1.64
CA GLY A 243 8.96 21.01 -1.01
C GLY A 243 8.33 19.74 -0.42
N ALA A 244 7.01 19.54 -0.58
CA ALA A 244 6.33 18.33 -0.12
C ALA A 244 6.81 17.11 -0.91
N ALA A 245 6.94 15.97 -0.23
CA ALA A 245 7.12 14.69 -0.90
C ALA A 245 5.81 14.29 -1.61
N LEU A 246 5.91 13.67 -2.78
CA LEU A 246 4.77 13.28 -3.61
C LEU A 246 4.80 11.77 -3.87
N GLN A 247 3.68 11.12 -3.64
CA GLN A 247 3.37 9.78 -4.13
C GLN A 247 2.29 9.88 -5.21
N ILE A 248 2.60 9.50 -6.44
CA ILE A 248 1.61 9.36 -7.51
C ILE A 248 1.08 7.94 -7.46
N VAL A 249 -0.23 7.78 -7.24
CA VAL A 249 -0.84 6.47 -7.07
C VAL A 249 -1.19 5.84 -8.43
N HIS A 250 -1.22 4.50 -8.49
CA HIS A 250 -1.67 3.65 -9.61
C HIS A 250 -1.40 4.22 -11.02
N ILE A 251 -0.13 4.51 -11.33
CA ILE A 251 0.29 5.14 -12.60
C ILE A 251 -0.20 4.39 -13.85
N ASN A 252 -0.34 3.06 -13.77
CA ASN A 252 -0.87 2.22 -14.83
C ASN A 252 -2.32 2.58 -15.19
N SER A 253 -3.14 2.93 -14.22
CA SER A 253 -4.53 3.36 -14.42
C SER A 253 -4.62 4.85 -14.77
N SER A 254 -3.83 5.70 -14.12
CA SER A 254 -3.83 7.14 -14.33
C SER A 254 -3.32 7.55 -15.71
N CYS A 255 -2.30 6.86 -16.22
CA CYS A 255 -1.63 7.23 -17.46
C CYS A 255 -1.85 6.23 -18.63
N GLY A 256 -2.37 5.03 -18.35
CA GLY A 256 -2.69 4.04 -19.38
C GLY A 256 -1.54 3.83 -20.38
N ALA A 257 -1.80 4.01 -21.66
CA ALA A 257 -0.80 3.84 -22.73
C ALA A 257 0.36 4.87 -22.66
N GLN A 258 0.19 6.02 -21.98
CA GLN A 258 1.22 7.05 -21.80
C GLN A 258 1.98 6.89 -20.48
N ALA A 259 1.84 5.76 -19.79
CA ALA A 259 2.48 5.55 -18.49
C ALA A 259 4.01 5.68 -18.54
N LEU A 260 4.65 5.27 -19.63
CA LEU A 260 6.10 5.42 -19.80
C LEU A 260 6.53 6.89 -19.93
N ASP A 261 5.73 7.74 -20.59
CA ASP A 261 5.99 9.18 -20.68
C ASP A 261 5.85 9.83 -19.30
N CYS A 262 4.79 9.49 -18.56
CA CYS A 262 4.60 9.93 -17.18
C CYS A 262 5.76 9.49 -16.27
N LEU A 263 6.23 8.25 -16.41
CA LEU A 263 7.39 7.74 -15.67
C LEU A 263 8.68 8.48 -16.03
N SER A 264 8.84 8.91 -17.28
CA SER A 264 9.95 9.76 -17.70
C SER A 264 9.93 11.14 -17.02
N LEU A 265 8.75 11.77 -16.87
CA LEU A 265 8.60 13.02 -16.11
C LEU A 265 8.98 12.82 -14.64
N ILE A 266 8.52 11.73 -14.02
CA ILE A 266 8.84 11.37 -12.63
C ILE A 266 10.36 11.15 -12.48
N ALA A 267 11.00 10.43 -13.40
CA ALA A 267 12.44 10.22 -13.41
C ALA A 267 13.20 11.55 -13.51
N GLY A 268 12.76 12.46 -14.39
CA GLY A 268 13.31 13.79 -14.53
C GLY A 268 13.19 14.65 -13.27
N ALA A 269 12.04 14.58 -12.58
CA ALA A 269 11.81 15.28 -11.31
C ALA A 269 12.74 14.73 -10.21
N ARG A 270 12.86 13.42 -10.09
CA ARG A 270 13.78 12.76 -9.13
C ARG A 270 15.24 13.10 -9.39
N ALA A 271 15.67 13.12 -10.65
CA ALA A 271 17.03 13.49 -11.02
C ALA A 271 17.38 14.94 -10.61
N ARG A 272 16.37 15.79 -10.40
CA ARG A 272 16.50 17.17 -9.89
C ARG A 272 16.31 17.27 -8.37
N GLY A 273 16.26 16.14 -7.66
CA GLY A 273 16.18 16.09 -6.20
C GLY A 273 14.77 16.17 -5.63
N LEU A 274 13.73 16.17 -6.46
CA LEU A 274 12.36 16.13 -5.94
C LEU A 274 12.03 14.74 -5.37
N ALA A 275 11.38 14.71 -4.21
CA ALA A 275 10.97 13.48 -3.55
C ALA A 275 9.63 12.98 -4.16
N VAL A 276 9.72 12.41 -5.35
CA VAL A 276 8.56 11.84 -6.06
C VAL A 276 8.68 10.33 -6.11
N THR A 277 7.62 9.63 -5.73
CA THR A 277 7.49 8.17 -5.77
C THR A 277 6.22 7.78 -6.52
N VAL A 278 6.13 6.52 -6.95
CA VAL A 278 5.04 6.06 -7.82
C VAL A 278 4.75 4.57 -7.61
N GLU A 279 3.48 4.20 -7.70
CA GLU A 279 3.02 2.82 -7.58
C GLU A 279 2.12 2.38 -8.73
N ALA A 280 1.88 1.08 -8.83
CA ALA A 280 0.97 0.45 -9.78
C ALA A 280 0.40 -0.86 -9.21
N TYR A 281 -0.72 -1.32 -9.76
CA TYR A 281 -1.28 -2.64 -9.52
C TYR A 281 -1.26 -3.50 -10.80
N PRO A 282 -1.11 -4.84 -10.69
CA PRO A 282 -0.88 -5.72 -11.84
C PRO A 282 -2.17 -6.19 -12.54
N TYR A 283 -3.10 -5.27 -12.81
CA TYR A 283 -4.36 -5.53 -13.49
C TYR A 283 -4.68 -4.45 -14.52
N GLU A 284 -5.39 -4.83 -15.60
CA GLU A 284 -5.78 -3.94 -16.70
C GLU A 284 -7.01 -3.10 -16.41
N ALA A 285 -7.85 -3.52 -15.46
CA ALA A 285 -9.06 -2.80 -15.11
C ALA A 285 -8.90 -1.99 -13.83
N ALA A 286 -9.53 -0.83 -13.80
CA ALA A 286 -9.73 0.03 -12.63
C ALA A 286 -11.10 -0.23 -12.00
N MET A 287 -11.30 0.24 -10.76
CA MET A 287 -12.60 0.25 -10.09
C MET A 287 -12.84 1.59 -9.43
N THR A 288 -14.05 2.11 -9.53
CA THR A 288 -14.44 3.38 -8.92
C THR A 288 -15.97 3.46 -8.79
N TYR A 289 -16.50 4.59 -8.28
CA TYR A 289 -17.94 4.81 -8.21
C TYR A 289 -18.48 5.36 -9.53
N ILE A 290 -19.56 4.73 -10.05
CA ILE A 290 -20.19 5.12 -11.33
C ILE A 290 -20.78 6.53 -11.28
N ASN A 291 -21.21 6.99 -10.12
CA ASN A 291 -21.76 8.33 -9.88
C ASN A 291 -20.72 9.37 -9.42
N SER A 292 -19.43 9.07 -9.59
CA SER A 292 -18.34 10.03 -9.34
C SER A 292 -18.11 10.97 -10.53
N ALA A 293 -17.40 12.08 -10.28
CA ALA A 293 -17.07 13.06 -11.31
C ALA A 293 -16.16 12.53 -12.44
N ARG A 294 -15.56 11.35 -12.27
CA ARG A 294 -14.83 10.63 -13.34
C ARG A 294 -15.68 10.44 -14.58
N PHE A 295 -16.99 10.23 -14.42
CA PHE A 295 -17.93 9.98 -15.48
C PHE A 295 -18.76 11.20 -15.89
N ASN A 296 -18.30 12.41 -15.56
CA ASN A 296 -18.90 13.64 -16.04
C ASN A 296 -18.91 13.69 -17.59
N PRO A 297 -19.81 14.44 -18.21
CA PRO A 297 -19.91 14.56 -19.67
C PRO A 297 -18.54 14.75 -20.35
N GLY A 298 -18.30 14.03 -21.44
CA GLY A 298 -17.02 14.00 -22.17
C GLY A 298 -16.01 12.98 -21.61
N TRP A 299 -16.37 12.11 -20.68
CA TRP A 299 -15.47 11.12 -20.13
C TRP A 299 -14.98 10.09 -21.17
N GLN A 300 -15.84 9.77 -22.15
CA GLN A 300 -15.51 8.82 -23.23
C GLN A 300 -14.46 9.38 -24.17
N GLU A 301 -14.65 10.61 -24.63
CA GLU A 301 -13.70 11.31 -25.51
C GLU A 301 -12.34 11.47 -24.85
N LYS A 302 -12.32 11.76 -23.55
CA LYS A 302 -11.09 11.92 -22.78
C LYS A 302 -10.35 10.60 -22.59
N SER A 303 -11.05 9.55 -22.18
CA SER A 303 -10.44 8.25 -21.83
C SER A 303 -10.29 7.31 -23.05
N GLY A 304 -11.13 7.48 -24.07
CA GLY A 304 -11.27 6.56 -25.20
C GLY A 304 -12.04 5.27 -24.84
N ALA A 305 -12.64 5.20 -23.65
CA ALA A 305 -13.46 4.07 -23.22
C ALA A 305 -14.92 4.24 -23.66
N THR A 306 -15.65 3.13 -23.72
CA THR A 306 -17.07 3.05 -24.07
C THR A 306 -17.90 2.56 -22.89
N TYR A 307 -19.23 2.60 -23.00
CA TYR A 307 -20.10 1.99 -21.98
C TYR A 307 -19.84 0.48 -21.83
N HIS A 308 -19.49 -0.23 -22.91
CA HIS A 308 -19.21 -1.67 -22.90
C HIS A 308 -17.91 -2.01 -22.14
N ASP A 309 -17.01 -1.05 -21.95
CA ASP A 309 -15.81 -1.22 -21.12
C ASP A 309 -16.12 -1.17 -19.62
N LEU A 310 -17.34 -0.79 -19.25
CA LEU A 310 -17.85 -0.78 -17.88
C LEU A 310 -18.51 -2.12 -17.53
N MET A 311 -18.22 -2.66 -16.35
CA MET A 311 -18.79 -3.92 -15.86
C MET A 311 -19.26 -3.77 -14.42
N LEU A 312 -20.49 -4.20 -14.16
CA LEU A 312 -20.99 -4.34 -12.78
C LEU A 312 -20.28 -5.52 -12.11
N PRO A 313 -19.60 -5.34 -10.98
CA PRO A 313 -18.86 -6.41 -10.33
C PRO A 313 -19.77 -7.54 -9.84
N GLU A 314 -20.98 -7.22 -9.38
CA GLU A 314 -21.92 -8.20 -8.78
C GLU A 314 -22.48 -9.19 -9.80
N THR A 315 -22.64 -8.78 -11.05
CA THR A 315 -23.31 -9.57 -12.10
C THR A 315 -22.42 -9.92 -13.28
N GLY A 316 -21.30 -9.20 -13.45
CA GLY A 316 -20.49 -9.27 -14.66
C GLY A 316 -21.13 -8.58 -15.89
N GLU A 317 -22.24 -7.86 -15.71
CA GLU A 317 -22.97 -7.15 -16.77
C GLU A 317 -22.09 -6.06 -17.36
N ARG A 318 -21.92 -6.06 -18.70
CA ARG A 318 -21.33 -4.96 -19.46
C ARG A 318 -22.43 -3.94 -19.79
N LEU A 319 -22.14 -2.65 -19.53
CA LEU A 319 -23.18 -1.64 -19.60
C LEU A 319 -23.54 -1.21 -21.01
N THR A 320 -24.82 -0.89 -21.21
CA THR A 320 -25.32 -0.03 -22.29
C THR A 320 -25.36 1.42 -21.81
N LYS A 321 -25.64 2.36 -22.75
CA LYS A 321 -25.84 3.78 -22.39
C LYS A 321 -27.00 3.96 -21.41
N GLU A 322 -28.13 3.30 -21.67
CA GLU A 322 -29.36 3.39 -20.86
C GLU A 322 -29.09 2.92 -19.42
N ARG A 323 -28.37 1.78 -19.30
CA ARG A 323 -28.03 1.22 -17.99
C ARG A 323 -27.02 2.09 -17.23
N PHE A 324 -26.05 2.68 -17.97
CA PHE A 324 -25.13 3.66 -17.38
C PHE A 324 -25.89 4.88 -16.86
N ASP A 325 -26.78 5.48 -17.68
CA ASP A 325 -27.54 6.69 -17.29
C ASP A 325 -28.39 6.43 -16.05
N GLU A 326 -29.05 5.27 -15.94
CA GLU A 326 -29.80 4.85 -14.77
C GLU A 326 -28.92 4.83 -13.51
N LEU A 327 -27.78 4.15 -13.56
CA LEU A 327 -26.90 3.96 -12.42
C LEU A 327 -26.15 5.24 -12.02
N HIS A 328 -25.66 6.00 -13.01
CA HIS A 328 -24.94 7.26 -12.78
C HIS A 328 -25.81 8.32 -12.10
N ASN A 329 -27.08 8.37 -12.45
CA ASN A 329 -28.04 9.31 -11.86
C ASN A 329 -28.63 8.84 -10.51
N SER A 330 -28.36 7.60 -10.11
CA SER A 330 -28.83 7.07 -8.81
C SER A 330 -28.28 7.88 -7.64
N SER A 331 -29.05 7.96 -6.55
CA SER A 331 -28.59 8.52 -5.28
C SER A 331 -27.60 7.61 -4.55
N GLU A 332 -27.68 6.29 -4.80
CA GLU A 332 -26.85 5.29 -4.14
C GLU A 332 -25.50 5.17 -4.85
N PRO A 333 -24.37 5.31 -4.12
CA PRO A 333 -23.06 5.05 -4.69
C PRO A 333 -22.94 3.56 -5.05
N ARG A 334 -22.50 3.31 -6.29
CA ARG A 334 -22.27 1.94 -6.78
C ARG A 334 -20.91 1.85 -7.47
N THR A 335 -20.16 0.82 -7.14
CA THR A 335 -18.87 0.55 -7.78
C THR A 335 -19.05 0.00 -9.19
N ILE A 336 -18.08 0.30 -10.04
CA ILE A 336 -18.02 -0.15 -11.43
C ILE A 336 -16.56 -0.50 -11.78
N ILE A 337 -16.35 -1.60 -12.48
CA ILE A 337 -15.05 -1.99 -13.03
C ILE A 337 -14.94 -1.40 -14.44
N LEU A 338 -13.83 -0.72 -14.72
CA LEU A 338 -13.55 -0.09 -16.00
C LEU A 338 -12.31 -0.71 -16.64
N PHE A 339 -12.49 -1.38 -17.76
CA PHE A 339 -11.41 -1.94 -18.59
C PHE A 339 -10.88 -0.88 -19.55
N SER A 340 -9.94 -0.08 -19.09
CA SER A 340 -9.37 1.07 -19.83
C SER A 340 -7.89 0.94 -20.17
N ASN A 341 -7.27 -0.18 -19.81
CA ASN A 341 -5.85 -0.44 -20.05
C ASN A 341 -5.66 -1.85 -20.65
N THR A 342 -4.42 -2.19 -21.01
CA THR A 342 -4.03 -3.51 -21.49
C THR A 342 -2.98 -4.12 -20.56
N MET A 343 -2.95 -5.45 -20.46
CA MET A 343 -1.90 -6.13 -19.69
C MET A 343 -0.50 -5.88 -20.23
N GLU A 344 -0.34 -5.61 -21.54
CA GLU A 344 0.93 -5.23 -22.13
C GLU A 344 1.47 -3.93 -21.53
N ASN A 345 0.63 -2.88 -21.45
CA ASN A 345 1.01 -1.61 -20.81
C ASN A 345 1.33 -1.80 -19.32
N VAL A 346 0.55 -2.61 -18.60
CA VAL A 346 0.79 -2.92 -17.20
C VAL A 346 2.14 -3.63 -17.03
N ASP A 347 2.44 -4.60 -17.87
CA ASP A 347 3.71 -5.34 -17.85
C ASP A 347 4.91 -4.41 -18.10
N LEU A 348 4.79 -3.42 -19.00
CA LEU A 348 5.82 -2.41 -19.25
C LEU A 348 6.05 -1.51 -18.03
N VAL A 349 4.98 -1.12 -17.34
CA VAL A 349 5.06 -0.30 -16.11
C VAL A 349 5.85 -1.02 -15.02
N PHE A 350 5.61 -2.32 -14.78
CA PHE A 350 6.33 -3.07 -13.74
C PHE A 350 7.81 -3.32 -14.01
N ARG A 351 8.24 -3.27 -15.27
CA ARG A 351 9.68 -3.32 -15.64
C ARG A 351 10.44 -2.06 -15.19
N ASN A 352 9.74 -0.94 -14.98
CA ASN A 352 10.39 0.29 -14.54
C ASN A 352 10.82 0.19 -13.07
N PRO A 353 12.09 0.48 -12.72
CA PRO A 353 12.61 0.36 -11.36
C PRO A 353 11.99 1.35 -10.35
N LEU A 354 11.39 2.44 -10.83
CA LEU A 354 10.77 3.46 -9.97
C LEU A 354 9.42 3.02 -9.41
N VAL A 355 8.74 2.08 -10.07
CA VAL A 355 7.38 1.67 -9.74
C VAL A 355 7.38 0.64 -8.63
N MET A 356 6.72 0.95 -7.52
CA MET A 356 6.43 -0.01 -6.45
C MET A 356 5.06 -0.67 -6.67
N VAL A 357 4.79 -1.72 -5.90
CA VAL A 357 3.52 -2.45 -5.94
C VAL A 357 2.59 -1.89 -4.88
N ALA A 358 1.36 -1.62 -5.27
CA ALA A 358 0.24 -1.40 -4.37
C ALA A 358 -1.01 -2.05 -4.97
N SER A 359 -2.05 -2.26 -4.19
CA SER A 359 -3.20 -3.00 -4.71
C SER A 359 -4.31 -2.10 -5.25
N ASP A 360 -4.49 -0.91 -4.72
CA ASP A 360 -5.72 -0.11 -4.91
C ASP A 360 -6.96 -0.97 -4.57
N GLY A 361 -6.85 -1.67 -3.42
CA GLY A 361 -7.71 -2.80 -3.06
C GLY A 361 -9.14 -2.41 -2.73
N GLU A 362 -10.07 -2.90 -3.54
CA GLU A 362 -11.51 -2.78 -3.38
C GLU A 362 -12.17 -4.16 -3.32
N LYS A 363 -13.20 -4.32 -2.50
CA LYS A 363 -13.81 -5.61 -2.13
C LYS A 363 -14.19 -6.48 -3.32
N ASP A 364 -14.74 -5.87 -4.37
CA ASP A 364 -15.30 -6.57 -5.52
C ASP A 364 -14.35 -6.59 -6.74
N HIS A 365 -13.04 -6.34 -6.50
CA HIS A 365 -12.02 -6.43 -7.53
C HIS A 365 -10.94 -7.46 -7.14
N PRO A 366 -10.45 -8.31 -8.07
CA PRO A 366 -9.45 -9.34 -7.77
C PRO A 366 -8.14 -8.79 -7.19
N ARG A 367 -7.82 -7.51 -7.43
CA ARG A 367 -6.63 -6.84 -6.87
C ARG A 367 -6.63 -6.75 -5.34
N ASN A 368 -7.81 -6.87 -4.70
CA ASN A 368 -7.89 -6.94 -3.24
C ASN A 368 -7.26 -8.20 -2.67
N ALA A 369 -7.41 -9.33 -3.36
CA ALA A 369 -7.05 -10.65 -2.87
C ALA A 369 -5.74 -11.21 -3.45
N GLY A 370 -5.26 -10.69 -4.61
CA GLY A 370 -4.21 -11.39 -5.35
C GLY A 370 -3.06 -10.54 -5.89
N THR A 371 -2.96 -9.27 -5.55
CA THR A 371 -1.97 -8.35 -6.13
C THR A 371 -0.53 -8.82 -5.91
N PHE A 372 -0.16 -9.18 -4.70
CA PHE A 372 1.24 -9.47 -4.35
C PHE A 372 1.68 -10.87 -4.83
N CYS A 373 0.83 -11.87 -4.67
CA CYS A 373 1.09 -13.20 -5.21
C CYS A 373 1.11 -13.20 -6.75
N ARG A 374 0.30 -12.36 -7.43
CA ARG A 374 0.34 -12.17 -8.87
C ARG A 374 1.69 -11.63 -9.35
N ILE A 375 2.31 -10.70 -8.60
CA ILE A 375 3.67 -10.22 -8.92
C ILE A 375 4.67 -11.39 -8.90
N LEU A 376 4.63 -12.24 -7.88
CA LEU A 376 5.52 -13.39 -7.77
C LEU A 376 5.26 -14.43 -8.86
N ALA A 377 3.99 -14.76 -9.09
CA ALA A 377 3.60 -15.79 -10.07
C ALA A 377 3.85 -15.32 -11.51
N ARG A 378 3.39 -14.14 -11.88
CA ARG A 378 3.44 -13.64 -13.26
C ARG A 378 4.83 -13.10 -13.61
N TYR A 379 5.34 -12.13 -12.85
CA TYR A 379 6.53 -11.38 -13.24
C TYR A 379 7.84 -12.06 -12.85
N VAL A 380 7.85 -12.82 -11.74
CA VAL A 380 9.05 -13.55 -11.33
C VAL A 380 9.09 -14.94 -11.94
N ARG A 381 8.09 -15.79 -11.64
CA ARG A 381 8.12 -17.20 -12.03
C ARG A 381 7.81 -17.43 -13.53
N SER A 382 6.72 -16.83 -14.05
CA SER A 382 6.25 -17.16 -15.41
C SER A 382 6.95 -16.36 -16.50
N GLN A 383 7.09 -15.05 -16.33
CA GLN A 383 7.70 -14.19 -17.36
C GLN A 383 9.21 -13.97 -17.15
N GLY A 384 9.72 -14.07 -15.92
CA GLY A 384 11.13 -13.75 -15.59
C GLY A 384 11.50 -12.29 -15.85
N THR A 385 10.52 -11.38 -15.89
CA THR A 385 10.74 -9.96 -16.17
C THR A 385 11.20 -9.17 -14.94
N LEU A 386 10.96 -9.70 -13.74
CA LEU A 386 11.53 -9.23 -12.48
C LEU A 386 12.38 -10.32 -11.83
N THR A 387 13.50 -9.93 -11.23
CA THR A 387 14.19 -10.82 -10.30
C THR A 387 13.35 -10.96 -9.01
N LEU A 388 13.52 -12.05 -8.27
CA LEU A 388 12.84 -12.22 -6.99
C LEU A 388 13.21 -11.09 -6.00
N MET A 389 14.47 -10.66 -5.99
CA MET A 389 14.96 -9.55 -5.17
C MET A 389 14.26 -8.23 -5.53
N ASP A 390 14.10 -7.92 -6.82
CA ASP A 390 13.43 -6.70 -7.27
C ASP A 390 11.94 -6.73 -6.93
N ALA A 391 11.28 -7.87 -7.10
CA ALA A 391 9.87 -8.03 -6.73
C ALA A 391 9.67 -7.78 -5.22
N ILE A 392 10.47 -8.41 -4.36
CA ILE A 392 10.40 -8.20 -2.91
C ILE A 392 10.71 -6.73 -2.57
N ARG A 393 11.71 -6.11 -3.20
CA ARG A 393 12.02 -4.69 -3.01
C ARG A 393 10.82 -3.78 -3.32
N LYS A 394 10.13 -4.02 -4.44
CA LYS A 394 8.95 -3.25 -4.87
C LYS A 394 7.74 -3.46 -3.95
N MET A 395 7.64 -4.60 -3.29
CA MET A 395 6.51 -4.98 -2.43
C MET A 395 6.75 -4.69 -0.93
N SER A 396 7.98 -4.41 -0.52
CA SER A 396 8.31 -4.26 0.92
C SER A 396 9.18 -3.04 1.20
N LEU A 397 10.43 -3.01 0.70
CA LEU A 397 11.40 -1.95 1.05
C LEU A 397 10.99 -0.58 0.49
N MET A 398 10.60 -0.51 -0.79
CA MET A 398 10.25 0.78 -1.40
C MET A 398 9.04 1.44 -0.71
N PRO A 399 7.91 0.74 -0.43
CA PRO A 399 6.83 1.34 0.33
C PRO A 399 7.22 1.68 1.78
N ALA A 400 8.07 0.88 2.45
CA ALA A 400 8.60 1.24 3.76
C ALA A 400 9.38 2.56 3.74
N GLN A 401 10.24 2.77 2.73
CA GLN A 401 11.01 4.00 2.54
C GLN A 401 10.13 5.23 2.30
N VAL A 402 8.98 5.08 1.65
CA VAL A 402 7.98 6.18 1.54
C VAL A 402 7.45 6.52 2.93
N LEU A 403 7.08 5.51 3.72
CA LEU A 403 6.52 5.68 5.07
C LEU A 403 7.53 6.21 6.10
N GLU A 404 8.84 6.06 5.88
CA GLU A 404 9.88 6.62 6.77
C GLU A 404 9.80 8.14 6.90
N ARG A 405 9.19 8.82 5.92
CA ARG A 405 8.90 10.26 6.00
C ARG A 405 7.71 10.55 6.90
N SER A 406 6.80 9.61 7.07
CA SER A 406 5.58 9.76 7.84
C SER A 406 5.76 9.32 9.30
N THR A 407 6.55 8.27 9.53
CA THR A 407 6.73 7.68 10.87
C THR A 407 8.08 6.99 11.02
N PRO A 408 8.81 7.24 12.14
CA PRO A 408 10.06 6.53 12.42
C PRO A 408 9.90 5.01 12.53
N ALA A 409 8.70 4.51 12.87
CA ALA A 409 8.42 3.07 12.98
C ALA A 409 8.64 2.34 11.65
N ALA A 410 8.46 3.00 10.51
CA ALA A 410 8.64 2.41 9.19
C ALA A 410 10.09 1.98 8.89
N ARG A 411 11.09 2.53 9.61
CA ARG A 411 12.50 2.12 9.49
C ARG A 411 12.74 0.67 9.90
N PHE A 412 11.81 0.08 10.65
CA PHE A 412 11.88 -1.31 11.10
C PHE A 412 11.03 -2.24 10.25
N LYS A 413 10.38 -1.75 9.18
CA LYS A 413 9.50 -2.52 8.29
C LYS A 413 10.09 -2.69 6.89
N GLY A 414 9.59 -3.67 6.15
CA GLY A 414 10.03 -3.95 4.78
C GLY A 414 11.47 -4.47 4.66
N ARG A 415 12.06 -4.93 5.76
CA ARG A 415 13.45 -5.42 5.90
C ARG A 415 13.48 -6.72 6.67
N LEU A 416 14.44 -7.57 6.35
CA LEU A 416 14.72 -8.79 7.11
C LEU A 416 16.12 -8.70 7.73
N GLN A 417 16.24 -7.90 8.79
CA GLN A 417 17.50 -7.56 9.47
C GLN A 417 17.36 -7.66 10.98
N GLU A 418 18.49 -7.85 11.68
CA GLU A 418 18.51 -7.82 13.16
C GLU A 418 18.04 -6.43 13.65
N GLY A 419 17.05 -6.41 14.55
CA GLY A 419 16.39 -5.21 15.07
C GLY A 419 15.10 -4.81 14.33
N ALA A 420 14.86 -5.32 13.12
CA ALA A 420 13.62 -5.07 12.38
C ALA A 420 12.40 -5.72 13.08
N ASP A 421 11.21 -5.22 12.75
CA ASP A 421 9.97 -5.88 13.14
C ASP A 421 9.90 -7.28 12.53
N ALA A 422 9.39 -8.23 13.28
CA ALA A 422 9.17 -9.59 12.79
C ALA A 422 7.86 -9.66 11.97
N ASP A 423 7.76 -8.79 10.96
CA ASP A 423 6.76 -8.84 9.90
C ASP A 423 7.37 -9.63 8.75
N VAL A 424 7.01 -10.92 8.65
CA VAL A 424 7.69 -11.88 7.78
C VAL A 424 6.68 -12.68 6.98
N VAL A 425 6.91 -12.82 5.68
CA VAL A 425 6.19 -13.75 4.81
C VAL A 425 7.08 -14.92 4.42
N ILE A 426 6.53 -16.12 4.48
CA ILE A 426 7.19 -17.36 4.06
C ILE A 426 6.32 -18.01 2.98
N PHE A 427 6.86 -18.18 1.79
CA PHE A 427 6.10 -18.70 0.65
C PHE A 427 6.88 -19.67 -0.21
N ASN A 428 6.14 -20.50 -0.94
CA ASN A 428 6.70 -21.39 -1.94
C ASN A 428 6.66 -20.73 -3.33
N LEU A 429 7.83 -20.37 -3.87
CA LEU A 429 7.90 -19.68 -5.16
C LEU A 429 7.36 -20.53 -6.33
N GLN A 430 7.37 -21.85 -6.22
CA GLN A 430 6.88 -22.74 -7.28
C GLN A 430 5.36 -22.82 -7.33
N THR A 431 4.68 -22.59 -6.20
CA THR A 431 3.21 -22.74 -6.09
C THR A 431 2.47 -21.45 -5.83
N VAL A 432 3.18 -20.37 -5.41
CA VAL A 432 2.55 -19.09 -5.13
C VAL A 432 1.81 -18.56 -6.37
N THR A 433 0.53 -18.20 -6.20
CA THR A 433 -0.31 -17.65 -7.26
C THR A 433 -1.51 -16.91 -6.70
N ASP A 434 -1.96 -15.89 -7.44
CA ASP A 434 -3.28 -15.31 -7.29
C ASP A 434 -4.34 -16.28 -7.85
N ARG A 435 -5.53 -16.28 -7.26
CA ARG A 435 -6.68 -17.08 -7.70
C ARG A 435 -7.89 -16.22 -8.01
N ALA A 436 -7.94 -15.02 -7.44
CA ALA A 436 -9.04 -14.09 -7.65
C ALA A 436 -9.19 -13.71 -9.12
N THR A 437 -10.42 -13.69 -9.57
CA THR A 437 -10.84 -13.26 -10.92
C THR A 437 -11.91 -12.19 -10.81
N TYR A 438 -12.27 -11.53 -11.90
CA TYR A 438 -13.37 -10.56 -11.91
C TYR A 438 -14.73 -11.21 -11.60
N GLN A 439 -14.90 -12.51 -11.81
CA GLN A 439 -16.10 -13.28 -11.46
C GLN A 439 -16.05 -13.78 -10.00
N HIS A 440 -14.86 -14.02 -9.47
CA HIS A 440 -14.61 -14.52 -8.12
C HIS A 440 -13.53 -13.68 -7.43
N PRO A 441 -13.83 -12.38 -7.12
CA PRO A 441 -12.81 -11.41 -6.68
C PRO A 441 -12.27 -11.68 -5.27
N GLN A 442 -12.99 -12.46 -4.47
CA GLN A 442 -12.64 -12.75 -3.07
C GLN A 442 -11.97 -14.11 -2.88
N GLU A 443 -11.53 -14.75 -3.97
CA GLU A 443 -10.81 -16.01 -3.85
C GLU A 443 -9.37 -15.77 -3.36
N PRO A 444 -8.95 -16.38 -2.21
CA PRO A 444 -7.64 -16.09 -1.62
C PRO A 444 -6.49 -16.62 -2.48
N SER A 445 -5.36 -15.94 -2.43
CA SER A 445 -4.10 -16.40 -3.00
C SER A 445 -3.65 -17.72 -2.38
N GLN A 446 -2.79 -18.45 -3.09
CA GLN A 446 -2.22 -19.73 -2.67
C GLN A 446 -0.68 -19.65 -2.65
N GLY A 447 -0.04 -20.47 -1.80
CA GLY A 447 1.42 -20.63 -1.75
C GLY A 447 2.11 -19.75 -0.72
N VAL A 448 1.38 -18.88 0.00
CA VAL A 448 1.85 -18.26 1.24
C VAL A 448 1.67 -19.30 2.35
N GLU A 449 2.78 -19.84 2.85
CA GLU A 449 2.78 -20.91 3.86
C GLU A 449 2.67 -20.36 5.29
N TYR A 450 3.39 -19.27 5.60
CA TYR A 450 3.33 -18.59 6.88
C TYR A 450 3.37 -17.08 6.70
N LEU A 451 2.63 -16.39 7.56
CA LEU A 451 2.71 -14.94 7.73
C LEU A 451 2.86 -14.61 9.21
N LEU A 452 3.86 -13.79 9.53
CA LEU A 452 4.07 -13.25 10.86
C LEU A 452 3.85 -11.75 10.84
N VAL A 453 3.08 -11.25 11.81
CA VAL A 453 2.86 -9.81 12.03
C VAL A 453 3.32 -9.48 13.44
N GLY A 454 4.35 -8.65 13.57
CA GLY A 454 4.96 -8.33 14.87
C GLY A 454 5.41 -9.58 15.64
N GLY A 455 5.86 -10.64 14.93
CA GLY A 455 6.30 -11.91 15.49
C GLY A 455 5.17 -12.90 15.84
N ALA A 456 3.91 -12.48 15.81
CA ALA A 456 2.77 -13.39 15.96
C ALA A 456 2.49 -14.11 14.64
N VAL A 457 2.34 -15.42 14.67
CA VAL A 457 1.99 -16.22 13.48
C VAL A 457 0.52 -16.02 13.20
N LEU A 458 0.21 -15.36 12.09
CA LEU A 458 -1.16 -15.07 11.64
C LEU A 458 -1.64 -16.08 10.59
N VAL A 459 -0.74 -16.52 9.68
CA VAL A 459 -1.02 -17.59 8.72
C VAL A 459 -0.06 -18.75 9.01
N GLU A 460 -0.59 -19.97 9.08
CA GLU A 460 0.15 -21.20 9.26
C GLU A 460 -0.29 -22.26 8.25
N LYS A 461 0.67 -22.77 7.46
CA LYS A 461 0.43 -23.77 6.40
C LYS A 461 -0.72 -23.35 5.46
N GLY A 462 -0.68 -22.08 5.03
CA GLY A 462 -1.66 -21.50 4.12
C GLY A 462 -3.05 -21.21 4.71
N LYS A 463 -3.20 -21.29 6.04
CA LYS A 463 -4.48 -21.03 6.73
C LYS A 463 -4.35 -19.91 7.76
N LEU A 464 -5.34 -19.05 7.81
CA LEU A 464 -5.45 -18.02 8.84
C LEU A 464 -5.67 -18.67 10.21
N ILE A 465 -5.00 -18.14 11.23
CA ILE A 465 -5.24 -18.51 12.64
C ILE A 465 -6.32 -17.58 13.18
N GLU A 466 -7.50 -18.14 13.43
CA GLU A 466 -8.65 -17.40 13.93
C GLU A 466 -8.41 -16.81 15.33
N GLY A 467 -9.04 -15.66 15.59
CA GLY A 467 -8.97 -14.98 16.91
C GLY A 467 -7.63 -14.31 17.22
N THR A 468 -6.73 -14.20 16.24
CA THR A 468 -5.43 -13.55 16.40
C THR A 468 -5.43 -12.19 15.70
N PHE A 469 -5.28 -11.10 16.45
CA PHE A 469 -5.32 -9.71 15.95
C PHE A 469 -4.01 -8.97 16.27
N PRO A 470 -2.90 -9.31 15.61
CA PRO A 470 -1.58 -8.76 15.92
C PRO A 470 -1.33 -7.39 15.28
N GLY A 471 -2.22 -6.93 14.42
CA GLY A 471 -2.08 -5.68 13.67
C GLY A 471 -1.98 -4.46 14.60
N LYS A 472 -1.07 -3.56 14.28
CA LYS A 472 -0.81 -2.32 15.02
C LYS A 472 -0.96 -1.12 14.10
N ALA A 473 -1.39 0.00 14.69
CA ALA A 473 -1.43 1.27 13.99
C ALA A 473 -0.01 1.74 13.61
N LEU A 474 0.17 2.16 12.35
CA LEU A 474 1.22 3.06 11.97
C LEU A 474 0.64 4.47 12.03
N VAL A 475 1.30 5.33 12.81
CA VAL A 475 0.85 6.70 13.04
C VAL A 475 1.98 7.69 12.79
N GLY A 476 1.62 8.85 12.27
CA GLY A 476 2.51 10.00 12.20
C GLY A 476 2.81 10.57 13.59
N GLU A 477 3.60 11.62 13.64
CA GLU A 477 3.90 12.32 14.89
C GLU A 477 2.64 13.01 15.41
N MET A 478 2.06 12.46 16.49
CA MET A 478 0.88 13.04 17.14
C MET A 478 1.29 14.23 18.00
N LYS A 479 0.63 15.37 17.83
CA LYS A 479 0.73 16.50 18.74
C LYS A 479 -0.41 16.41 19.76
N ARG A 480 -0.03 16.36 21.04
CA ARG A 480 -0.96 16.38 22.17
C ARG A 480 -1.41 17.81 22.49
#